data_51cc06a735db51b6ebf5971cd5917816
#
_entry.id   51cc06a735db51b6ebf5971cd5917816
#
_cell.length_a   1.000
_cell.length_b   1.000
_cell.length_c   1.000
_cell.angle_alpha   90.00
_cell.angle_beta   90.00
_cell.angle_gamma   90.00
#
_symmetry.space_group_name_H-M   'P 1'
#
loop_
_entity.id
_entity.type
_entity.pdbx_description
1 polymer ?
#
loop_
_entity_poly.entity_id
_entity_poly.type
_entity_poly.pdbx_seq_one_letter_code
_entity_poly.pdbx_strand_id
1 'polypeptide(L)'
;MEKTPGLFGQIHSNRDYRKQETWGKNQFNSSFPASLVAYMQAKQIEPVYLTLDKNSNIKHKNISGEDLFGMSPLSENLFYGFEQTYQPFAKFYTGKSERIDLVLSKNDDNMPLRGLEVKLTALPDNTTKNLPEDEYSCEIVVRPPTICFVACSICSHYSTSAKKEKLRKLLSGVPYITHWEMIEEVAPHYEEIKEAVLRVMKDLVAHQTPIMIQPVWKTTGKNFRLAEDCLDVFVWSDIATLKMSIDTTYTLKDINRFQRTIIWVYKMLFDYVTFGQFDYITIIKNQSYGTANDKAFSLPGSRSFQYLKSTELAHPRIKKSEIKNIILGGGQNFLSPERRFDAIIVNTPDLFEE
;
A
#
# COMPACT_ATOMS: atom_id res chain seq x y z
N MET A 1 -4.97 22.91 -30.19
CA MET A 1 -3.84 22.00 -29.98
C MET A 1 -4.41 20.77 -29.30
N GLU A 2 -4.39 19.61 -29.96
CA GLU A 2 -4.72 18.36 -29.31
C GLU A 2 -3.73 18.18 -28.17
N LYS A 3 -4.26 18.03 -26.94
CA LYS A 3 -3.46 17.71 -25.77
C LYS A 3 -2.88 16.32 -26.00
N THR A 4 -1.56 16.20 -26.13
CA THR A 4 -0.91 14.89 -26.19
C THR A 4 -1.22 14.19 -24.87
N PRO A 5 -1.90 13.04 -24.87
CA PRO A 5 -2.18 12.33 -23.63
C PRO A 5 -0.87 12.03 -22.92
N GLY A 6 -0.82 12.28 -21.63
CA GLY A 6 0.28 11.86 -20.78
C GLY A 6 0.36 10.34 -20.73
N LEU A 7 1.34 9.82 -19.99
CA LEU A 7 1.49 8.40 -19.80
C LEU A 7 0.17 7.80 -19.31
N PHE A 8 -0.31 6.76 -20.01
CA PHE A 8 -1.58 6.11 -19.66
C PHE A 8 -2.77 7.07 -19.58
N GLY A 9 -2.84 8.09 -20.43
CA GLY A 9 -3.93 9.07 -20.45
C GLY A 9 -3.90 10.11 -19.33
N GLN A 10 -2.86 10.15 -18.49
CA GLN A 10 -2.69 11.16 -17.45
C GLN A 10 -2.19 12.46 -18.04
N ILE A 11 -3.03 13.48 -18.03
CA ILE A 11 -2.74 14.77 -18.70
C ILE A 11 -1.89 15.67 -17.81
N HIS A 12 -2.12 15.65 -16.49
CA HIS A 12 -1.44 16.52 -15.52
C HIS A 12 -0.62 15.69 -14.55
N SER A 13 0.71 15.79 -14.64
CA SER A 13 1.64 15.04 -13.83
C SER A 13 2.96 15.81 -13.66
N ASN A 14 3.69 15.51 -12.59
CA ASN A 14 5.06 15.98 -12.39
C ASN A 14 6.10 15.21 -13.24
N ARG A 15 5.66 14.28 -14.11
CA ARG A 15 6.50 13.50 -15.00
C ARG A 15 6.44 14.06 -16.42
N ASP A 16 7.60 14.23 -17.06
CA ASP A 16 7.67 14.56 -18.49
C ASP A 16 7.87 13.28 -19.30
N TYR A 17 6.79 12.76 -19.85
CA TYR A 17 6.78 11.51 -20.60
C TYR A 17 7.25 11.65 -22.06
N ARG A 18 7.61 12.85 -22.50
CA ARG A 18 8.12 13.10 -23.84
C ARG A 18 9.61 12.81 -23.98
N LYS A 19 10.32 12.75 -22.86
CA LYS A 19 11.76 12.47 -22.80
C LYS A 19 11.99 11.00 -22.48
N GLN A 20 12.16 10.16 -23.50
CA GLN A 20 12.42 8.72 -23.37
C GLN A 20 13.62 8.38 -22.48
N GLU A 21 14.64 9.22 -22.49
CA GLU A 21 15.88 9.06 -21.73
C GLU A 21 15.67 9.08 -20.21
N THR A 22 14.54 9.63 -19.73
CA THR A 22 14.23 9.72 -18.30
C THR A 22 13.34 8.58 -17.80
N TRP A 23 13.00 7.65 -18.68
CA TRP A 23 12.14 6.52 -18.36
C TRP A 23 12.91 5.44 -17.64
N GLY A 24 12.64 5.29 -16.36
CA GLY A 24 13.14 4.23 -15.52
C GLY A 24 11.98 3.43 -14.91
N LYS A 25 12.34 2.34 -14.31
CA LYS A 25 11.46 1.43 -13.57
C LYS A 25 10.47 2.14 -12.65
N ASN A 26 10.92 3.15 -11.90
CA ASN A 26 10.06 3.83 -10.93
C ASN A 26 8.94 4.63 -11.61
N GLN A 27 9.17 5.13 -12.84
CA GLN A 27 8.16 5.84 -13.60
C GLN A 27 6.99 4.92 -13.96
N PHE A 28 7.30 3.74 -14.47
CA PHE A 28 6.28 2.75 -14.81
C PHE A 28 5.57 2.25 -13.56
N ASN A 29 6.31 1.80 -12.56
CA ASN A 29 5.76 1.19 -11.35
C ASN A 29 4.77 2.08 -10.61
N SER A 30 4.95 3.40 -10.64
CA SER A 30 4.03 4.34 -10.00
C SER A 30 2.90 4.79 -10.94
N SER A 31 3.17 4.96 -12.22
CA SER A 31 2.20 5.51 -13.18
C SER A 31 1.17 4.48 -13.66
N PHE A 32 1.61 3.23 -13.85
CA PHE A 32 0.72 2.16 -14.33
C PHE A 32 -0.46 1.88 -13.38
N PRO A 33 -0.27 1.74 -12.05
CA PRO A 33 -1.39 1.53 -11.14
C PRO A 33 -2.41 2.68 -11.13
N ALA A 34 -1.95 3.91 -11.23
CA ALA A 34 -2.83 5.07 -11.31
C ALA A 34 -3.68 5.05 -12.59
N SER A 35 -3.06 4.70 -13.72
CA SER A 35 -3.76 4.55 -15.01
C SER A 35 -4.72 3.39 -15.02
N LEU A 36 -4.35 2.30 -14.36
CA LEU A 36 -5.21 1.14 -14.23
C LEU A 36 -6.51 1.48 -13.49
N VAL A 37 -6.43 2.28 -12.41
CA VAL A 37 -7.63 2.77 -11.73
C VAL A 37 -8.48 3.65 -12.64
N ALA A 38 -7.87 4.54 -13.44
CA ALA A 38 -8.59 5.35 -14.42
C ALA A 38 -9.27 4.48 -15.49
N TYR A 39 -8.57 3.47 -15.99
CA TYR A 39 -9.15 2.49 -16.93
C TYR A 39 -10.32 1.71 -16.32
N MET A 40 -10.17 1.23 -15.09
CA MET A 40 -11.25 0.53 -14.38
C MET A 40 -12.47 1.44 -14.20
N GLN A 41 -12.26 2.70 -13.84
CA GLN A 41 -13.35 3.70 -13.75
C GLN A 41 -14.07 3.88 -15.08
N ALA A 42 -13.35 3.97 -16.20
CA ALA A 42 -13.93 4.09 -17.53
C ALA A 42 -14.73 2.83 -17.95
N LYS A 43 -14.38 1.66 -17.40
CA LYS A 43 -15.06 0.39 -17.62
C LYS A 43 -16.11 0.07 -16.56
N GLN A 44 -16.37 0.97 -15.61
CA GLN A 44 -17.27 0.77 -14.48
C GLN A 44 -16.88 -0.45 -13.62
N ILE A 45 -15.59 -0.73 -13.52
CA ILE A 45 -15.02 -1.74 -12.64
C ILE A 45 -14.43 -1.03 -11.42
N GLU A 46 -14.86 -1.39 -10.24
CA GLU A 46 -14.34 -0.83 -8.99
C GLU A 46 -13.23 -1.72 -8.43
N PRO A 47 -12.09 -1.14 -7.96
CA PRO A 47 -11.06 -1.87 -7.23
C PRO A 47 -11.60 -2.55 -5.97
N VAL A 48 -10.95 -3.65 -5.58
CA VAL A 48 -11.27 -4.37 -4.34
C VAL A 48 -10.65 -3.64 -3.14
N TYR A 49 -11.47 -3.14 -2.24
CA TYR A 49 -11.03 -2.45 -1.03
C TYR A 49 -11.01 -3.37 0.18
N LEU A 50 -9.84 -3.57 0.73
CA LEU A 50 -9.58 -4.38 1.91
C LEU A 50 -9.68 -3.49 3.16
N THR A 51 -10.67 -3.79 3.99
CA THR A 51 -11.04 -3.03 5.18
C THR A 51 -11.20 -3.96 6.37
N LEU A 52 -11.40 -3.41 7.56
CA LEU A 52 -11.81 -4.19 8.73
C LEU A 52 -13.29 -4.07 8.98
N ASP A 53 -13.92 -5.17 9.41
CA ASP A 53 -15.26 -5.18 9.97
C ASP A 53 -15.25 -4.86 11.49
N LYS A 54 -16.44 -4.82 12.10
CA LYS A 54 -16.61 -4.53 13.55
C LYS A 54 -15.93 -5.57 14.46
N ASN A 55 -15.66 -6.76 13.92
CA ASN A 55 -14.97 -7.84 14.64
C ASN A 55 -13.46 -7.81 14.39
N SER A 56 -12.96 -6.78 13.73
CA SER A 56 -11.57 -6.63 13.33
C SER A 56 -11.08 -7.71 12.35
N ASN A 57 -11.97 -8.32 11.58
CA ASN A 57 -11.61 -9.20 10.49
C ASN A 57 -11.44 -8.40 9.20
N ILE A 58 -10.46 -8.78 8.38
CA ILE A 58 -10.30 -8.19 7.05
C ILE A 58 -11.51 -8.61 6.19
N LYS A 59 -12.15 -7.63 5.60
CA LYS A 59 -13.25 -7.77 4.65
C LYS A 59 -12.90 -7.04 3.36
N HIS A 60 -13.42 -7.55 2.27
CA HIS A 60 -13.35 -6.89 0.99
C HIS A 60 -14.70 -6.28 0.63
N LYS A 61 -14.65 -5.14 -0.01
CA LYS A 61 -15.74 -4.44 -0.66
C LYS A 61 -15.20 -3.71 -1.87
N ASN A 62 -16.04 -3.17 -2.70
CA ASN A 62 -15.59 -2.33 -3.80
C ASN A 62 -15.35 -0.88 -3.33
N ILE A 63 -14.50 -0.15 -4.05
CA ILE A 63 -14.27 1.27 -3.87
C ILE A 63 -14.27 1.96 -5.24
N SER A 64 -15.04 3.03 -5.37
CA SER A 64 -15.00 3.83 -6.61
C SER A 64 -13.64 4.48 -6.82
N GLY A 65 -13.27 4.75 -8.07
CA GLY A 65 -12.04 5.51 -8.36
C GLY A 65 -12.08 6.90 -7.74
N GLU A 66 -13.25 7.50 -7.61
CA GLU A 66 -13.45 8.81 -6.98
C GLU A 66 -13.19 8.75 -5.48
N ASP A 67 -13.73 7.76 -4.76
CA ASP A 67 -13.47 7.59 -3.32
C ASP A 67 -12.00 7.26 -3.04
N LEU A 68 -11.37 6.49 -3.93
CA LEU A 68 -9.96 6.12 -3.81
C LEU A 68 -9.06 7.34 -4.01
N PHE A 69 -9.29 8.14 -5.04
CA PHE A 69 -8.42 9.27 -5.42
C PHE A 69 -8.85 10.59 -4.78
N GLY A 70 -10.07 10.65 -4.23
CA GLY A 70 -10.66 11.89 -3.71
C GLY A 70 -11.24 12.80 -4.80
N MET A 71 -11.19 12.35 -6.05
CA MET A 71 -11.75 12.97 -7.25
C MET A 71 -11.81 11.92 -8.35
N SER A 72 -12.71 12.10 -9.34
CA SER A 72 -12.77 11.19 -10.49
C SER A 72 -11.41 11.04 -11.17
N PRO A 73 -10.90 9.81 -11.36
CA PRO A 73 -9.67 9.54 -12.10
C PRO A 73 -9.67 10.06 -13.54
N LEU A 74 -10.86 10.33 -14.10
CA LEU A 74 -11.06 10.85 -15.44
C LEU A 74 -11.17 12.39 -15.48
N SER A 75 -11.05 13.05 -14.32
CA SER A 75 -11.12 14.51 -14.25
C SER A 75 -9.87 15.16 -14.82
N GLU A 76 -10.05 16.17 -15.66
CA GLU A 76 -8.97 17.01 -16.15
C GLU A 76 -8.31 17.85 -15.03
N ASN A 77 -9.00 18.02 -13.89
CA ASN A 77 -8.51 18.75 -12.74
C ASN A 77 -7.69 17.88 -11.76
N LEU A 78 -7.53 16.59 -12.03
CA LEU A 78 -6.73 15.72 -11.19
C LEU A 78 -5.25 15.78 -11.60
N PHE A 79 -4.39 16.13 -10.65
CA PHE A 79 -2.95 16.11 -10.83
C PHE A 79 -2.33 14.86 -10.17
N TYR A 80 -1.45 14.19 -10.90
CA TYR A 80 -0.73 13.00 -10.48
C TYR A 80 0.71 13.35 -10.09
N GLY A 81 0.97 13.45 -8.80
CA GLY A 81 2.29 13.69 -8.25
C GLY A 81 2.97 12.38 -7.88
N PHE A 82 3.97 11.93 -8.65
CA PHE A 82 4.72 10.70 -8.38
C PHE A 82 5.95 11.01 -7.52
N GLU A 83 6.21 10.14 -6.53
CA GLU A 83 7.34 10.25 -5.61
C GLU A 83 7.43 11.64 -4.95
N GLN A 84 6.31 12.10 -4.42
CA GLN A 84 6.21 13.40 -3.75
C GLN A 84 5.93 13.27 -2.25
N THR A 85 6.24 14.32 -1.51
CA THR A 85 5.84 14.45 -0.11
C THR A 85 4.36 14.74 -0.02
N TYR A 86 3.63 13.95 0.77
CA TYR A 86 2.23 14.22 1.09
C TYR A 86 2.14 15.20 2.25
N GLN A 87 2.03 16.49 1.95
CA GLN A 87 2.08 17.59 2.90
C GLN A 87 1.16 17.45 4.12
N PRO A 88 -0.10 16.93 4.00
CA PRO A 88 -0.95 16.75 5.17
C PRO A 88 -0.37 15.90 6.28
N PHE A 89 0.63 15.05 5.99
CA PHE A 89 1.29 14.21 6.99
C PHE A 89 2.53 14.84 7.62
N ALA A 90 3.11 15.87 7.00
CA ALA A 90 4.35 16.50 7.48
C ALA A 90 4.23 17.09 8.90
N LYS A 91 3.03 17.41 9.35
CA LYS A 91 2.76 17.92 10.70
C LYS A 91 2.85 16.87 11.81
N PHE A 92 2.89 15.57 11.49
CA PHE A 92 2.85 14.49 12.48
C PHE A 92 4.23 13.94 12.84
N TYR A 93 5.22 14.13 11.98
CA TYR A 93 6.59 13.63 12.24
C TYR A 93 7.65 14.72 12.10
N THR A 94 8.80 14.48 12.70
CA THR A 94 9.98 15.33 12.60
C THR A 94 11.00 14.73 11.62
N GLY A 95 11.93 15.58 11.16
CA GLY A 95 13.02 15.15 10.28
C GLY A 95 12.69 15.29 8.79
N LYS A 96 13.38 14.49 7.97
CA LYS A 96 13.25 14.55 6.51
C LYS A 96 11.88 14.07 6.06
N SER A 97 11.24 14.87 5.21
CA SER A 97 9.99 14.47 4.57
C SER A 97 10.22 13.27 3.65
N GLU A 98 9.51 12.20 3.92
CA GLU A 98 9.51 11.03 3.05
C GLU A 98 8.61 11.25 1.83
N ARG A 99 8.98 10.61 0.74
CA ARG A 99 8.18 10.60 -0.48
C ARG A 99 7.26 9.39 -0.47
N ILE A 100 6.04 9.60 -0.91
CA ILE A 100 5.07 8.54 -1.19
C ILE A 100 4.99 8.31 -2.70
N ASP A 101 4.69 7.10 -3.12
CA ASP A 101 4.74 6.72 -4.53
C ASP A 101 3.78 7.55 -5.40
N LEU A 102 2.58 7.86 -4.88
CA LEU A 102 1.55 8.62 -5.59
C LEU A 102 0.88 9.63 -4.65
N VAL A 103 0.92 10.90 -5.02
CA VAL A 103 0.16 11.99 -4.40
C VAL A 103 -0.82 12.54 -5.41
N LEU A 104 -2.09 12.56 -5.04
CA LEU A 104 -3.16 13.11 -5.86
C LEU A 104 -3.56 14.47 -5.30
N SER A 105 -3.72 15.45 -6.17
CA SER A 105 -4.13 16.80 -5.80
C SER A 105 -5.03 17.42 -6.88
N LYS A 106 -5.70 18.51 -6.53
CA LYS A 106 -6.37 19.34 -7.52
C LYS A 106 -5.34 20.15 -8.29
N ASN A 107 -5.46 20.18 -9.61
CA ASN A 107 -4.53 20.88 -10.47
C ASN A 107 -4.59 22.40 -10.30
N ASP A 108 -5.78 22.94 -9.99
CA ASP A 108 -6.03 24.38 -9.92
C ASP A 108 -5.38 25.06 -8.71
N ASP A 109 -5.35 24.37 -7.56
CA ASP A 109 -4.90 24.95 -6.27
C ASP A 109 -3.84 24.09 -5.57
N ASN A 110 -3.36 23.02 -6.19
CA ASN A 110 -2.47 22.04 -5.60
C ASN A 110 -2.96 21.44 -4.27
N MET A 111 -4.28 21.48 -4.02
CA MET A 111 -4.84 20.95 -2.79
C MET A 111 -4.67 19.43 -2.75
N PRO A 112 -3.94 18.90 -1.76
CA PRO A 112 -3.70 17.46 -1.69
C PRO A 112 -5.01 16.72 -1.33
N LEU A 113 -5.35 15.72 -2.14
CA LEU A 113 -6.52 14.87 -1.97
C LEU A 113 -6.18 13.55 -1.29
N ARG A 114 -5.15 12.87 -1.81
CA ARG A 114 -4.77 11.53 -1.34
C ARG A 114 -3.28 11.28 -1.51
N GLY A 115 -2.67 10.60 -0.54
CA GLY A 115 -1.34 10.01 -0.65
C GLY A 115 -1.45 8.49 -0.62
N LEU A 116 -0.86 7.79 -1.58
CA LEU A 116 -0.98 6.35 -1.76
C LEU A 116 0.38 5.71 -2.04
N GLU A 117 0.69 4.66 -1.30
CA GLU A 117 1.77 3.74 -1.63
C GLU A 117 1.35 2.80 -2.76
N VAL A 118 2.31 2.33 -3.54
CA VAL A 118 2.07 1.39 -4.64
C VAL A 118 2.93 0.14 -4.45
N LYS A 119 2.28 -1.03 -4.49
CA LYS A 119 2.95 -2.32 -4.36
C LYS A 119 2.51 -3.24 -5.49
N LEU A 120 3.40 -3.46 -6.45
CA LEU A 120 3.15 -4.42 -7.53
C LEU A 120 3.40 -5.84 -7.03
N THR A 121 2.45 -6.73 -7.30
CA THR A 121 2.54 -8.13 -6.88
C THR A 121 2.13 -9.07 -8.02
N ALA A 122 2.92 -10.11 -8.25
CA ALA A 122 2.53 -11.23 -9.11
C ALA A 122 1.98 -12.37 -8.25
N LEU A 123 0.82 -12.87 -8.62
CA LEU A 123 0.24 -14.06 -8.01
C LEU A 123 0.74 -15.31 -8.76
N PRO A 124 1.21 -16.34 -8.06
CA PRO A 124 1.63 -17.57 -8.68
C PRO A 124 0.41 -18.33 -9.26
N ASP A 125 0.68 -19.18 -10.23
CA ASP A 125 -0.27 -20.17 -10.71
C ASP A 125 -0.57 -21.20 -9.62
N ASN A 126 -1.84 -21.49 -9.40
CA ASN A 126 -2.31 -22.48 -8.44
C ASN A 126 -1.69 -23.86 -8.68
N THR A 127 -1.53 -24.27 -9.95
CA THR A 127 -0.96 -25.57 -10.31
C THR A 127 0.52 -25.68 -9.95
N THR A 128 1.23 -24.58 -9.96
CA THR A 128 2.66 -24.53 -9.62
C THR A 128 2.90 -24.55 -8.11
N LYS A 129 1.93 -24.11 -7.33
CA LYS A 129 2.06 -23.94 -5.88
C LYS A 129 1.18 -24.91 -5.07
N ASN A 130 0.36 -25.72 -5.73
CA ASN A 130 -0.64 -26.60 -5.08
C ASN A 130 -1.56 -25.84 -4.13
N LEU A 131 -1.96 -24.63 -4.50
CA LEU A 131 -2.89 -23.82 -3.74
C LEU A 131 -4.33 -24.18 -4.12
N PRO A 132 -5.28 -24.21 -3.18
CA PRO A 132 -6.70 -24.22 -3.48
C PRO A 132 -7.09 -23.08 -4.42
N GLU A 133 -8.17 -23.24 -5.18
CA GLU A 133 -8.60 -22.23 -6.17
C GLU A 133 -8.95 -20.88 -5.57
N ASP A 134 -9.36 -20.86 -4.30
CA ASP A 134 -9.72 -19.67 -3.53
C ASP A 134 -8.54 -19.10 -2.71
N GLU A 135 -7.34 -19.68 -2.82
CA GLU A 135 -6.16 -19.22 -2.11
C GLU A 135 -5.14 -18.57 -3.04
N TYR A 136 -4.56 -17.46 -2.56
CA TYR A 136 -3.43 -16.83 -3.20
C TYR A 136 -2.22 -16.82 -2.31
N SER A 137 -1.07 -16.86 -2.98
CA SER A 137 0.20 -16.65 -2.34
C SER A 137 0.88 -15.48 -3.04
N CYS A 138 1.23 -14.46 -2.28
CA CYS A 138 1.92 -13.30 -2.81
C CYS A 138 3.03 -12.83 -1.86
N GLU A 139 4.01 -12.14 -2.42
CA GLU A 139 5.01 -11.45 -1.63
C GLU A 139 4.53 -10.03 -1.36
N ILE A 140 4.34 -9.71 -0.09
CA ILE A 140 4.03 -8.36 0.35
C ILE A 140 5.23 -7.83 1.12
N VAL A 141 5.73 -6.68 0.66
CA VAL A 141 6.84 -5.98 1.30
C VAL A 141 6.38 -4.59 1.68
N VAL A 142 6.33 -4.33 2.98
CA VAL A 142 6.01 -3.02 3.53
C VAL A 142 7.26 -2.44 4.17
N ARG A 143 7.67 -1.27 3.70
CA ARG A 143 8.88 -0.59 4.17
C ARG A 143 8.57 0.34 5.36
N PRO A 144 9.59 0.71 6.14
CA PRO A 144 9.43 1.66 7.24
C PRO A 144 8.71 2.96 6.88
N PRO A 145 8.97 3.63 5.74
CA PRO A 145 8.21 4.81 5.34
C PRO A 145 6.71 4.55 5.17
N THR A 146 6.33 3.40 4.62
CA THR A 146 4.91 3.00 4.52
C THR A 146 4.26 2.91 5.90
N ILE A 147 4.98 2.36 6.90
CA ILE A 147 4.48 2.29 8.28
C ILE A 147 4.37 3.69 8.91
N CYS A 148 5.31 4.59 8.63
CA CYS A 148 5.19 6.00 9.01
C CYS A 148 3.90 6.61 8.43
N PHE A 149 3.57 6.36 7.16
CA PHE A 149 2.34 6.86 6.55
C PHE A 149 1.08 6.24 7.17
N VAL A 150 1.10 4.96 7.52
CA VAL A 150 0.00 4.33 8.29
C VAL A 150 -0.18 5.04 9.62
N ALA A 151 0.89 5.29 10.37
CA ALA A 151 0.83 6.02 11.63
C ALA A 151 0.31 7.47 11.44
N CYS A 152 0.76 8.18 10.39
CA CYS A 152 0.28 9.51 10.05
C CYS A 152 -1.22 9.50 9.69
N SER A 153 -1.68 8.51 8.93
CA SER A 153 -3.11 8.34 8.62
C SER A 153 -3.91 8.19 9.91
N ILE A 154 -3.48 7.32 10.80
CA ILE A 154 -4.12 7.16 12.12
C ILE A 154 -4.10 8.48 12.91
N CYS A 155 -2.96 9.16 13.01
CA CYS A 155 -2.85 10.45 13.70
C CYS A 155 -3.81 11.51 13.12
N SER A 156 -4.08 11.48 11.81
CA SER A 156 -4.97 12.44 11.17
C SER A 156 -6.41 12.36 11.68
N HIS A 157 -6.87 11.17 12.05
CA HIS A 157 -8.19 10.97 12.66
C HIS A 157 -8.27 11.54 14.08
N TYR A 158 -7.13 11.68 14.75
CA TYR A 158 -7.03 12.18 16.13
C TYR A 158 -6.39 13.58 16.23
N SER A 159 -6.58 14.42 15.21
CA SER A 159 -5.91 15.71 15.10
C SER A 159 -6.46 16.81 16.03
N THR A 160 -7.69 16.69 16.56
CA THR A 160 -8.22 17.63 17.54
C THR A 160 -7.83 17.26 18.97
N SER A 161 -7.81 18.23 19.90
CA SER A 161 -7.44 17.99 21.29
C SER A 161 -8.27 16.90 21.97
N ALA A 162 -9.60 16.91 21.77
CA ALA A 162 -10.50 15.90 22.33
C ALA A 162 -10.23 14.50 21.76
N LYS A 163 -9.99 14.39 20.43
CA LYS A 163 -9.64 13.14 19.79
C LYS A 163 -8.25 12.64 20.19
N LYS A 164 -7.28 13.55 20.35
CA LYS A 164 -5.93 13.20 20.85
C LYS A 164 -6.01 12.62 22.25
N GLU A 165 -6.84 13.19 23.13
CA GLU A 165 -7.06 12.64 24.47
C GLU A 165 -7.75 11.25 24.42
N LYS A 166 -8.66 11.06 23.49
CA LYS A 166 -9.24 9.72 23.22
C LYS A 166 -8.16 8.72 22.81
N LEU A 167 -7.28 9.10 21.87
CA LEU A 167 -6.16 8.25 21.46
C LEU A 167 -5.24 7.91 22.64
N ARG A 168 -4.93 8.89 23.50
CA ARG A 168 -4.13 8.64 24.72
C ARG A 168 -4.76 7.57 25.61
N LYS A 169 -6.09 7.62 25.79
CA LYS A 169 -6.83 6.58 26.55
C LYS A 169 -6.79 5.22 25.86
N LEU A 170 -6.91 5.17 24.53
CA LEU A 170 -6.82 3.91 23.79
C LEU A 170 -5.42 3.26 23.88
N LEU A 171 -4.38 4.07 23.97
CA LEU A 171 -2.98 3.62 24.12
C LEU A 171 -2.60 3.29 25.56
N SER A 172 -3.46 3.56 26.55
CA SER A 172 -3.16 3.28 27.95
C SER A 172 -3.08 1.78 28.25
N GLY A 173 -2.50 1.45 29.42
CA GLY A 173 -2.39 0.05 29.88
C GLY A 173 -1.11 -0.65 29.45
N VAL A 174 -0.25 -0.02 28.68
CA VAL A 174 1.12 -0.48 28.46
C VAL A 174 1.96 0.03 29.63
N PRO A 175 2.73 -0.83 30.32
CA PRO A 175 3.63 -0.40 31.37
C PRO A 175 4.64 0.64 30.90
N TYR A 176 5.20 1.40 31.85
CA TYR A 176 6.21 2.38 31.51
C TYR A 176 7.50 1.68 31.07
N ILE A 177 7.93 1.98 29.83
CA ILE A 177 9.17 1.47 29.22
C ILE A 177 10.16 2.62 29.16
N THR A 178 11.31 2.45 29.80
CA THR A 178 12.35 3.49 29.85
C THR A 178 13.21 3.45 28.59
N HIS A 179 13.67 2.27 28.21
CA HIS A 179 14.63 2.07 27.11
C HIS A 179 13.97 1.27 25.98
N TRP A 180 13.30 1.97 25.06
CA TRP A 180 12.64 1.36 23.92
C TRP A 180 13.59 0.67 22.93
N GLU A 181 14.88 0.99 22.97
CA GLU A 181 15.93 0.35 22.20
C GLU A 181 16.35 -1.02 22.76
N MET A 182 16.03 -1.30 24.02
CA MET A 182 16.36 -2.56 24.71
C MET A 182 15.23 -3.56 24.55
N ILE A 183 15.50 -4.65 23.81
CA ILE A 183 14.50 -5.69 23.54
C ILE A 183 14.00 -6.34 24.84
N GLU A 184 14.85 -6.46 25.83
CA GLU A 184 14.57 -7.04 27.13
C GLU A 184 13.51 -6.26 27.92
N GLU A 185 13.43 -4.94 27.70
CA GLU A 185 12.41 -4.09 28.32
C GLU A 185 11.10 -4.08 27.51
N VAL A 186 11.16 -4.26 26.21
CA VAL A 186 9.99 -4.12 25.32
C VAL A 186 9.27 -5.44 25.10
N ALA A 187 10.03 -6.54 24.91
CA ALA A 187 9.46 -7.84 24.56
C ALA A 187 8.45 -8.38 25.59
N PRO A 188 8.66 -8.22 26.92
CA PRO A 188 7.68 -8.66 27.92
C PRO A 188 6.32 -7.94 27.80
N HIS A 189 6.28 -6.75 27.21
CA HIS A 189 5.08 -5.91 27.06
C HIS A 189 4.48 -5.91 25.66
N TYR A 190 4.90 -6.83 24.80
CA TYR A 190 4.41 -6.88 23.42
C TYR A 190 2.89 -7.10 23.35
N GLU A 191 2.33 -7.94 24.19
CA GLU A 191 0.89 -8.23 24.18
C GLU A 191 0.08 -7.00 24.57
N GLU A 192 0.49 -6.23 25.59
CA GLU A 192 -0.15 -4.99 25.99
C GLU A 192 -0.04 -3.92 24.90
N ILE A 193 1.11 -3.83 24.21
CA ILE A 193 1.32 -2.97 23.06
C ILE A 193 0.38 -3.34 21.92
N LYS A 194 0.30 -4.63 21.57
CA LYS A 194 -0.61 -5.15 20.53
C LYS A 194 -2.06 -4.84 20.86
N GLU A 195 -2.49 -5.10 22.09
CA GLU A 195 -3.86 -4.82 22.53
C GLU A 195 -4.21 -3.32 22.46
N ALA A 196 -3.25 -2.45 22.79
CA ALA A 196 -3.42 -1.00 22.65
C ALA A 196 -3.63 -0.59 21.18
N VAL A 197 -2.83 -1.15 20.26
CA VAL A 197 -2.98 -0.92 18.83
C VAL A 197 -4.31 -1.47 18.31
N LEU A 198 -4.72 -2.65 18.75
CA LEU A 198 -6.03 -3.24 18.40
C LEU A 198 -7.20 -2.37 18.86
N ARG A 199 -7.13 -1.74 20.05
CA ARG A 199 -8.15 -0.78 20.50
C ARG A 199 -8.25 0.43 19.58
N VAL A 200 -7.12 0.98 19.14
CA VAL A 200 -7.09 2.08 18.16
C VAL A 200 -7.71 1.66 16.83
N MET A 201 -7.35 0.49 16.32
CA MET A 201 -7.91 -0.04 15.08
C MET A 201 -9.42 -0.24 15.18
N LYS A 202 -9.90 -0.80 16.29
CA LYS A 202 -11.33 -1.01 16.55
C LYS A 202 -12.11 0.32 16.59
N ASP A 203 -11.53 1.37 17.14
CA ASP A 203 -12.13 2.71 17.15
C ASP A 203 -12.22 3.32 15.74
N LEU A 204 -11.29 2.98 14.84
CA LEU A 204 -11.22 3.50 13.47
C LEU A 204 -11.97 2.67 12.42
N VAL A 205 -12.63 1.58 12.80
CA VAL A 205 -13.34 0.70 11.83
C VAL A 205 -14.33 1.46 10.95
N ALA A 206 -14.98 2.49 11.47
CA ALA A 206 -15.91 3.33 10.70
C ALA A 206 -15.22 4.43 9.86
N HIS A 207 -13.91 4.63 9.99
CA HIS A 207 -13.18 5.76 9.43
C HIS A 207 -11.88 5.33 8.75
N GLN A 208 -11.91 4.25 8.00
CA GLN A 208 -10.74 3.68 7.34
C GLN A 208 -10.36 4.49 6.09
N THR A 209 -9.08 4.75 5.94
CA THR A 209 -8.54 5.54 4.84
C THR A 209 -7.74 4.65 3.88
N PRO A 210 -7.98 4.72 2.55
CA PRO A 210 -7.10 4.07 1.58
C PRO A 210 -5.68 4.59 1.71
N ILE A 211 -4.69 3.68 1.85
CA ILE A 211 -3.27 4.05 2.01
C ILE A 211 -2.37 3.39 0.98
N MET A 212 -2.79 2.27 0.39
CA MET A 212 -1.95 1.49 -0.51
C MET A 212 -2.76 0.90 -1.66
N ILE A 213 -2.24 1.04 -2.88
CA ILE A 213 -2.74 0.39 -4.09
C ILE A 213 -1.82 -0.78 -4.42
N GLN A 214 -2.40 -1.93 -4.67
CA GLN A 214 -1.70 -3.15 -5.01
C GLN A 214 -2.31 -3.79 -6.25
N PRO A 215 -1.83 -3.46 -7.45
CA PRO A 215 -2.13 -4.27 -8.62
C PRO A 215 -1.59 -5.68 -8.45
N VAL A 216 -2.44 -6.67 -8.73
CA VAL A 216 -2.10 -8.08 -8.61
C VAL A 216 -2.23 -8.76 -9.95
N TRP A 217 -1.16 -9.44 -10.35
CA TRP A 217 -1.06 -10.15 -11.61
C TRP A 217 -1.22 -11.64 -11.38
N LYS A 218 -2.11 -12.28 -12.12
CA LYS A 218 -2.18 -13.74 -12.18
C LYS A 218 -1.34 -14.24 -13.34
N THR A 219 -0.44 -15.16 -13.05
CA THR A 219 0.47 -15.73 -14.03
C THR A 219 0.28 -17.24 -14.13
N THR A 220 0.62 -17.80 -15.28
CA THR A 220 0.59 -19.23 -15.55
C THR A 220 1.97 -19.75 -15.92
N GLY A 221 2.24 -20.99 -15.50
CA GLY A 221 3.45 -21.71 -15.88
C GLY A 221 4.75 -21.19 -15.25
N LYS A 222 5.82 -21.89 -15.52
CA LYS A 222 7.17 -21.62 -14.96
C LYS A 222 7.76 -20.28 -15.43
N ASN A 223 7.35 -19.78 -16.58
CA ASN A 223 7.88 -18.57 -17.20
C ASN A 223 7.06 -17.31 -16.86
N PHE A 224 6.15 -17.39 -15.89
CA PHE A 224 5.34 -16.26 -15.47
C PHE A 224 4.62 -15.52 -16.60
N ARG A 225 3.99 -16.26 -17.51
CA ARG A 225 3.11 -15.68 -18.53
C ARG A 225 1.83 -15.18 -17.90
N LEU A 226 1.25 -14.12 -18.45
CA LEU A 226 -0.06 -13.63 -18.01
C LEU A 226 -1.13 -14.70 -18.23
N ALA A 227 -1.97 -14.92 -17.23
CA ALA A 227 -3.19 -15.70 -17.38
C ALA A 227 -4.19 -14.94 -18.27
N GLU A 228 -5.23 -15.60 -18.76
CA GLU A 228 -6.26 -14.94 -19.57
C GLU A 228 -6.99 -13.88 -18.78
N ASP A 229 -7.51 -14.22 -17.59
CA ASP A 229 -7.95 -13.25 -16.58
C ASP A 229 -6.78 -12.98 -15.65
N CYS A 230 -6.13 -11.83 -15.79
CA CYS A 230 -4.77 -11.71 -15.28
C CYS A 230 -4.51 -10.55 -14.35
N LEU A 231 -5.44 -9.60 -14.23
CA LEU A 231 -5.14 -8.39 -13.47
C LEU A 231 -6.33 -7.93 -12.64
N ASP A 232 -6.07 -7.52 -11.43
CA ASP A 232 -7.00 -6.76 -10.58
C ASP A 232 -6.23 -5.77 -9.71
N VAL A 233 -6.96 -4.91 -8.99
CA VAL A 233 -6.39 -3.93 -8.07
C VAL A 233 -6.97 -4.12 -6.69
N PHE A 234 -6.10 -4.37 -5.73
CA PHE A 234 -6.41 -4.32 -4.32
C PHE A 234 -6.03 -2.95 -3.76
N VAL A 235 -6.90 -2.42 -2.93
CA VAL A 235 -6.67 -1.19 -2.17
C VAL A 235 -6.72 -1.55 -0.70
N TRP A 236 -5.68 -1.22 0.04
CA TRP A 236 -5.60 -1.48 1.47
C TRP A 236 -5.95 -0.23 2.26
N SER A 237 -6.80 -0.37 3.26
CA SER A 237 -6.95 0.67 4.26
C SER A 237 -5.74 0.71 5.21
N ASP A 238 -5.55 1.83 5.89
CA ASP A 238 -4.52 2.03 6.89
C ASP A 238 -4.55 0.95 7.99
N ILE A 239 -5.71 0.71 8.58
CA ILE A 239 -5.83 -0.29 9.64
C ILE A 239 -5.85 -1.73 9.11
N ALA A 240 -6.31 -1.99 7.89
CA ALA A 240 -6.20 -3.33 7.29
C ALA A 240 -4.73 -3.68 6.98
N THR A 241 -3.94 -2.70 6.52
CA THR A 241 -2.49 -2.86 6.35
C THR A 241 -1.81 -3.21 7.68
N LEU A 242 -2.22 -2.58 8.77
CA LEU A 242 -1.68 -2.85 10.09
C LEU A 242 -2.14 -4.22 10.64
N LYS A 243 -3.41 -4.59 10.42
CA LYS A 243 -3.98 -5.88 10.82
C LYS A 243 -3.21 -7.06 10.20
N MET A 244 -2.77 -6.91 8.97
CA MET A 244 -1.94 -7.89 8.28
C MET A 244 -0.67 -8.25 9.08
N SER A 245 -0.03 -7.29 9.75
CA SER A 245 1.13 -7.55 10.60
C SER A 245 0.76 -8.30 11.88
N ILE A 246 -0.44 -8.04 12.42
CA ILE A 246 -0.93 -8.70 13.64
C ILE A 246 -1.29 -10.14 13.36
N ASP A 247 -1.96 -10.41 12.24
CA ASP A 247 -2.46 -11.74 11.90
C ASP A 247 -1.34 -12.72 11.47
N THR A 248 -0.21 -12.19 11.05
CA THR A 248 0.93 -13.01 10.63
C THR A 248 1.79 -13.41 11.84
N THR A 249 1.17 -14.05 12.82
CA THR A 249 1.87 -14.50 14.02
C THR A 249 2.65 -15.79 13.77
N TYR A 250 3.97 -15.70 13.94
CA TYR A 250 4.82 -16.85 14.20
C TYR A 250 5.18 -16.87 15.69
N THR A 251 5.07 -18.01 16.29
CA THR A 251 5.63 -18.28 17.62
C THR A 251 7.16 -18.29 17.52
N LEU A 252 7.78 -17.12 17.65
CA LEU A 252 9.22 -16.98 17.75
C LEU A 252 9.58 -16.51 19.16
N LYS A 253 10.72 -16.96 19.65
CA LYS A 253 11.24 -16.57 20.97
C LYS A 253 11.61 -15.09 21.04
N ASP A 254 11.90 -14.46 19.89
CA ASP A 254 12.36 -13.09 19.79
C ASP A 254 11.38 -12.22 19.01
N ILE A 255 11.43 -10.90 19.19
CA ILE A 255 10.62 -9.94 18.43
C ILE A 255 10.93 -10.07 16.94
N ASN A 256 9.95 -10.53 16.19
CA ASN A 256 10.04 -10.67 14.75
C ASN A 256 9.67 -9.36 14.00
N ARG A 257 9.78 -9.36 12.68
CA ARG A 257 9.49 -8.19 11.84
C ARG A 257 8.06 -7.66 11.97
N PHE A 258 7.09 -8.53 12.20
CA PHE A 258 5.69 -8.17 12.34
C PHE A 258 5.42 -7.53 13.69
N GLN A 259 5.92 -8.14 14.75
CA GLN A 259 5.85 -7.60 16.11
C GLN A 259 6.54 -6.24 16.20
N ARG A 260 7.73 -6.11 15.60
CA ARG A 260 8.45 -4.84 15.51
C ARG A 260 7.62 -3.76 14.82
N THR A 261 6.89 -4.09 13.75
CA THR A 261 6.01 -3.13 13.06
C THR A 261 4.93 -2.59 14.00
N ILE A 262 4.34 -3.45 14.83
CA ILE A 262 3.33 -3.05 15.83
C ILE A 262 3.93 -2.17 16.91
N ILE A 263 5.13 -2.50 17.38
CA ILE A 263 5.87 -1.67 18.35
C ILE A 263 6.17 -0.29 17.77
N TRP A 264 6.61 -0.19 16.51
CA TRP A 264 6.86 1.08 15.86
C TRP A 264 5.60 1.95 15.77
N VAL A 265 4.49 1.36 15.32
CA VAL A 265 3.22 2.10 15.23
C VAL A 265 2.78 2.58 16.62
N TYR A 266 2.80 1.70 17.62
CA TYR A 266 2.46 2.09 18.99
C TYR A 266 3.33 3.26 19.47
N LYS A 267 4.65 3.16 19.30
CA LYS A 267 5.59 4.21 19.72
C LYS A 267 5.36 5.54 18.99
N MET A 268 5.11 5.50 17.68
CA MET A 268 4.77 6.69 16.89
C MET A 268 3.49 7.36 17.41
N LEU A 269 2.44 6.56 17.66
CA LEU A 269 1.18 7.08 18.19
C LEU A 269 1.34 7.60 19.63
N PHE A 270 2.11 6.92 20.46
CA PHE A 270 2.40 7.34 21.82
C PHE A 270 3.19 8.68 21.85
N ASP A 271 4.21 8.81 21.01
CA ASP A 271 4.97 10.07 20.91
C ASP A 271 4.08 11.18 20.36
N TYR A 272 3.23 10.91 19.39
CA TYR A 272 2.29 11.90 18.88
C TYR A 272 1.34 12.44 19.97
N VAL A 273 0.76 11.57 20.80
CA VAL A 273 -0.14 12.05 21.87
C VAL A 273 0.61 12.76 22.97
N THR A 274 1.91 12.46 23.19
CA THR A 274 2.74 13.02 24.24
C THR A 274 3.38 14.34 23.80
N PHE A 275 4.00 14.36 22.61
CA PHE A 275 4.84 15.48 22.14
C PHE A 275 4.21 16.24 20.95
N GLY A 276 3.12 15.75 20.37
CA GLY A 276 2.48 16.34 19.19
C GLY A 276 3.04 15.84 17.85
N GLN A 277 4.23 15.29 17.85
CA GLN A 277 4.95 14.71 16.69
C GLN A 277 5.76 13.50 17.14
N PHE A 278 6.23 12.70 16.18
CA PHE A 278 7.14 11.58 16.42
C PHE A 278 8.34 11.62 15.47
N ASP A 279 9.48 11.10 15.92
CA ASP A 279 10.68 10.91 15.10
C ASP A 279 10.73 9.45 14.61
N TYR A 280 10.13 9.19 13.42
CA TYR A 280 10.03 7.82 12.91
C TYR A 280 11.40 7.24 12.56
N ILE A 281 12.37 8.05 12.12
CA ILE A 281 13.72 7.57 11.77
C ILE A 281 14.42 7.05 13.01
N THR A 282 14.39 7.82 14.08
CA THR A 282 14.96 7.42 15.38
C THR A 282 14.25 6.20 15.96
N ILE A 283 12.90 6.15 15.90
CA ILE A 283 12.12 5.00 16.34
C ILE A 283 12.55 3.74 15.58
N ILE A 284 12.58 3.76 14.24
CA ILE A 284 12.94 2.62 13.42
C ILE A 284 14.37 2.18 13.66
N LYS A 285 15.31 3.13 13.76
CA LYS A 285 16.72 2.83 14.02
C LYS A 285 16.93 2.16 15.38
N ASN A 286 16.35 2.75 16.42
CA ASN A 286 16.57 2.30 17.79
C ASN A 286 15.81 0.99 18.09
N GLN A 287 14.68 0.76 17.42
CA GLN A 287 13.83 -0.42 17.66
C GLN A 287 13.92 -1.44 16.52
N SER A 288 15.10 -1.60 15.92
CA SER A 288 15.33 -2.63 14.89
C SER A 288 15.49 -4.04 15.50
N TYR A 289 15.94 -4.14 16.74
CA TYR A 289 16.10 -5.37 17.51
C TYR A 289 16.85 -6.48 16.75
N GLY A 290 17.96 -6.12 16.10
CA GLY A 290 18.80 -7.04 15.35
C GLY A 290 18.22 -7.58 14.05
N THR A 291 17.06 -7.09 13.60
CA THR A 291 16.46 -7.47 12.32
C THR A 291 16.72 -6.43 11.25
N ALA A 292 16.69 -6.81 9.96
CA ALA A 292 16.79 -5.86 8.88
C ALA A 292 15.65 -4.83 8.93
N ASN A 293 15.97 -3.55 8.84
CA ASN A 293 15.02 -2.44 8.99
C ASN A 293 14.64 -1.75 7.68
N ASP A 294 15.14 -2.23 6.53
CA ASP A 294 14.73 -1.79 5.20
C ASP A 294 13.29 -2.22 4.84
N LYS A 295 12.77 -3.23 5.57
CA LYS A 295 11.43 -3.77 5.44
C LYS A 295 10.80 -3.91 6.82
N ALA A 296 9.60 -3.40 7.02
CA ALA A 296 8.85 -3.62 8.24
C ALA A 296 8.43 -5.08 8.35
N PHE A 297 7.86 -5.63 7.29
CA PHE A 297 7.61 -7.06 7.14
C PHE A 297 7.70 -7.48 5.66
N SER A 298 7.93 -8.76 5.45
CA SER A 298 7.95 -9.37 4.12
C SER A 298 7.36 -10.77 4.24
N LEU A 299 6.36 -11.04 3.41
CA LEU A 299 5.72 -12.34 3.32
C LEU A 299 6.22 -13.05 2.07
N PRO A 300 6.75 -14.28 2.19
CA PRO A 300 7.20 -15.05 1.03
C PRO A 300 6.04 -15.38 0.09
N GLY A 301 6.27 -15.27 -1.21
CA GLY A 301 5.29 -15.58 -2.25
C GLY A 301 4.80 -17.04 -2.30
N SER A 302 5.39 -17.94 -1.52
CA SER A 302 4.97 -19.34 -1.41
C SER A 302 3.96 -19.61 -0.29
N ARG A 303 3.55 -18.58 0.46
CA ARG A 303 2.62 -18.72 1.59
C ARG A 303 1.26 -18.18 1.21
N SER A 304 0.23 -18.92 1.61
CA SER A 304 -1.16 -18.47 1.56
C SER A 304 -1.45 -17.53 2.71
N PHE A 305 -2.26 -16.52 2.43
CA PHE A 305 -2.69 -15.55 3.43
C PHE A 305 -4.20 -15.60 3.56
N GLN A 306 -4.71 -15.80 4.77
CA GLN A 306 -6.16 -15.90 5.02
C GLN A 306 -6.93 -14.67 4.52
N TYR A 307 -6.33 -13.49 4.61
CA TYR A 307 -6.96 -12.25 4.18
C TYR A 307 -6.99 -12.05 2.65
N LEU A 308 -6.34 -12.92 1.87
CA LEU A 308 -6.44 -12.95 0.41
C LEU A 308 -7.39 -14.05 -0.08
N LYS A 309 -7.98 -14.83 0.82
CA LYS A 309 -8.95 -15.85 0.46
C LYS A 309 -10.29 -15.20 0.13
N SER A 310 -10.64 -15.21 -1.13
CA SER A 310 -11.99 -14.94 -1.59
C SER A 310 -12.11 -15.33 -3.05
N THR A 311 -13.30 -15.73 -3.47
CA THR A 311 -13.58 -16.04 -4.87
C THR A 311 -13.35 -14.84 -5.79
N GLU A 312 -13.57 -13.62 -5.31
CA GLU A 312 -13.33 -12.38 -6.05
C GLU A 312 -11.84 -12.11 -6.26
N LEU A 313 -11.00 -12.49 -5.27
CA LEU A 313 -9.55 -12.39 -5.38
C LEU A 313 -8.97 -13.51 -6.24
N ALA A 314 -9.69 -14.67 -6.34
CA ALA A 314 -9.28 -15.81 -7.16
C ALA A 314 -9.41 -15.57 -8.65
N HIS A 315 -10.29 -14.69 -9.07
CA HIS A 315 -10.59 -14.42 -10.46
C HIS A 315 -10.37 -12.94 -10.79
N PRO A 316 -9.14 -12.53 -11.17
CA PRO A 316 -8.88 -11.19 -11.64
C PRO A 316 -9.85 -10.81 -12.76
N ARG A 317 -10.35 -9.57 -12.74
CA ARG A 317 -11.46 -9.13 -13.60
C ARG A 317 -11.01 -8.51 -14.92
N ILE A 318 -9.72 -8.21 -15.06
CA ILE A 318 -9.16 -7.61 -16.27
C ILE A 318 -8.45 -8.69 -17.06
N LYS A 319 -8.84 -8.80 -18.34
CA LYS A 319 -8.32 -9.80 -19.29
C LYS A 319 -6.98 -9.38 -19.88
N LYS A 320 -6.20 -10.37 -20.29
CA LYS A 320 -4.91 -10.18 -20.95
C LYS A 320 -5.04 -9.29 -22.21
N SER A 321 -6.09 -9.47 -23.02
CA SER A 321 -6.34 -8.63 -24.19
C SER A 321 -6.53 -7.14 -23.91
N GLU A 322 -6.94 -6.78 -22.69
CA GLU A 322 -7.14 -5.40 -22.27
C GLU A 322 -5.85 -4.74 -21.80
N ILE A 323 -4.86 -5.53 -21.35
CA ILE A 323 -3.58 -5.03 -20.85
C ILE A 323 -2.82 -4.25 -21.93
N LYS A 324 -2.85 -4.73 -23.18
CA LYS A 324 -2.27 -4.04 -24.34
C LYS A 324 -2.79 -2.61 -24.44
N ASN A 325 -4.10 -2.43 -24.35
CA ASN A 325 -4.73 -1.10 -24.45
C ASN A 325 -4.35 -0.18 -23.28
N ILE A 326 -4.25 -0.73 -22.08
CA ILE A 326 -3.83 0.02 -20.89
C ILE A 326 -2.37 0.46 -21.03
N ILE A 327 -1.49 -0.42 -21.49
CA ILE A 327 -0.08 -0.13 -21.68
C ILE A 327 0.14 0.82 -22.86
N LEU A 328 -0.51 0.57 -24.01
CA LEU A 328 -0.39 1.39 -25.21
C LEU A 328 -1.02 2.77 -25.08
N GLY A 329 -1.99 2.95 -24.17
CA GLY A 329 -2.48 4.28 -23.78
C GLY A 329 -1.37 5.20 -23.26
N GLY A 330 -0.21 4.63 -22.93
CA GLY A 330 0.99 5.34 -22.53
C GLY A 330 2.10 5.44 -23.60
N GLY A 331 1.96 4.83 -24.80
CA GLY A 331 2.96 4.85 -25.88
C GLY A 331 3.77 3.56 -26.01
N GLN A 332 4.37 3.34 -27.18
CA GLN A 332 4.96 2.07 -27.59
C GLN A 332 6.33 1.71 -26.94
N ASN A 333 6.95 2.59 -26.18
CA ASN A 333 8.35 2.43 -25.77
C ASN A 333 8.54 2.26 -24.26
N PHE A 334 7.62 1.55 -23.61
CA PHE A 334 7.56 1.46 -22.16
C PHE A 334 8.40 0.41 -21.50
N LEU A 335 8.89 -0.53 -22.23
CA LEU A 335 9.54 -1.71 -21.69
C LEU A 335 10.99 -1.39 -21.36
N SER A 336 11.21 -0.91 -20.16
CA SER A 336 12.53 -0.96 -19.55
C SER A 336 12.72 -2.34 -18.91
N PRO A 337 13.86 -3.02 -19.08
CA PRO A 337 14.06 -4.41 -18.69
C PRO A 337 14.28 -4.60 -17.19
N GLU A 338 13.42 -4.08 -16.34
CA GLU A 338 13.60 -4.22 -14.90
C GLU A 338 12.47 -4.88 -14.14
N ARG A 339 12.75 -6.11 -13.70
CA ARG A 339 12.10 -6.89 -12.65
C ARG A 339 10.83 -7.66 -13.05
N ARG A 340 10.23 -8.35 -12.06
CA ARG A 340 9.19 -9.38 -12.23
C ARG A 340 8.06 -9.00 -13.17
N PHE A 341 7.71 -7.72 -13.25
CA PHE A 341 6.69 -7.23 -14.16
C PHE A 341 7.16 -7.25 -15.61
N ASP A 342 8.38 -6.73 -15.87
CA ASP A 342 8.97 -6.75 -17.20
C ASP A 342 9.18 -8.20 -17.67
N ALA A 343 9.56 -9.09 -16.75
CA ALA A 343 9.66 -10.51 -17.06
C ALA A 343 8.30 -11.12 -17.46
N ILE A 344 7.20 -10.72 -16.82
CA ILE A 344 5.86 -11.17 -17.19
C ILE A 344 5.51 -10.69 -18.61
N ILE A 345 5.77 -9.43 -18.91
CA ILE A 345 5.51 -8.84 -20.23
C ILE A 345 6.41 -9.49 -21.29
N VAL A 346 7.70 -9.60 -21.05
CA VAL A 346 8.65 -10.22 -21.97
C VAL A 346 8.34 -11.69 -22.24
N ASN A 347 7.84 -12.43 -21.24
CA ASN A 347 7.42 -13.82 -21.40
C ASN A 347 6.00 -13.97 -21.97
N THR A 348 5.34 -12.89 -22.34
CA THR A 348 4.00 -12.88 -22.94
C THR A 348 4.05 -12.11 -24.28
N PRO A 349 4.81 -12.62 -25.28
CA PRO A 349 5.02 -11.91 -26.54
C PRO A 349 3.73 -11.66 -27.30
N ASP A 350 2.77 -12.55 -27.23
CA ASP A 350 1.44 -12.45 -27.82
C ASP A 350 0.61 -11.26 -27.28
N LEU A 351 1.07 -10.59 -26.23
CA LEU A 351 0.45 -9.36 -25.76
C LEU A 351 0.54 -8.22 -26.80
N PHE A 352 1.59 -8.21 -27.62
CA PHE A 352 1.89 -7.17 -28.61
C PHE A 352 1.84 -7.66 -30.06
N GLU A 353 1.62 -8.96 -30.29
CA GLU A 353 1.39 -9.51 -31.62
C GLU A 353 -0.04 -9.15 -32.09
N GLU A 354 -0.17 -8.72 -33.38
CA GLU A 354 -1.44 -8.42 -34.03
C GLU A 354 -2.15 -9.69 -34.49
#